data_540a5e0c902f4573539017b535612085
#
_entry.id   540a5e0c902f4573539017b535612085
#
_cell.length_a   1.000
_cell.length_b   1.000
_cell.length_c   1.000
_cell.angle_alpha   90.00
_cell.angle_beta   90.00
_cell.angle_gamma   90.00
#
_symmetry.space_group_name_H-M   'P 1'
#
loop_
_entity.id
_entity.type
_entity.pdbx_description
1 polymer ?
#
loop_
_entity_poly.entity_id
_entity_poly.type
_entity_poly.pdbx_seq_one_letter_code
_entity_poly.pdbx_strand_id
1 'polypeptide(L)'
;MIKKFEVEKDFHNTRFDRWFKNKVLDIPQGLIERIIRKKQVKVNGKKTKSSYRVQENDIIEIFNIEKVKKTEKNLITQYIPSNTEKEKYDDFIIENNENFIVINKPAGIAVQSGTKSFKNVVDTLRETKYFEDNKPFIVHRLDKETSGILIVAKNREYAQLFTSLFRIRKIHKTYLAVVYGNVSKEIKILEDNLVVYEKERKIVQNAISYIKILKGSSEYSLLELRPITGRKHQLRKQLYNIGNSIIGDDKYYVKRGKDFIKSKNLML
;
A
#
# COMPACT_ATOMS: atom_id res chain seq x y z
N MET A 1 5.64 -21.52 30.41
CA MET A 1 6.58 -22.20 29.49
C MET A 1 7.25 -21.15 28.62
N ILE A 2 8.55 -21.32 28.29
CA ILE A 2 9.31 -20.43 27.41
C ILE A 2 9.52 -21.18 26.11
N LYS A 3 9.17 -20.56 24.98
CA LYS A 3 9.55 -21.05 23.65
C LYS A 3 10.66 -20.19 23.10
N LYS A 4 11.70 -20.83 22.55
CA LYS A 4 12.82 -20.16 21.89
C LYS A 4 12.77 -20.42 20.38
N PHE A 5 13.07 -19.39 19.61
CA PHE A 5 13.11 -19.43 18.15
C PHE A 5 14.41 -18.75 17.71
N GLU A 6 15.08 -19.33 16.76
CA GLU A 6 16.20 -18.74 16.07
C GLU A 6 15.70 -18.12 14.75
N VAL A 7 16.20 -16.94 14.41
CA VAL A 7 15.80 -16.24 13.19
C VAL A 7 16.63 -16.76 12.03
N GLU A 8 15.94 -17.38 11.07
CA GLU A 8 16.50 -17.88 9.83
C GLU A 8 16.92 -16.72 8.90
N LYS A 9 17.87 -16.99 8.00
CA LYS A 9 18.39 -16.05 6.99
C LYS A 9 17.29 -15.36 6.19
N ASP A 10 16.25 -16.07 5.79
CA ASP A 10 15.10 -15.54 5.02
C ASP A 10 14.35 -14.41 5.72
N PHE A 11 14.47 -14.34 7.05
CA PHE A 11 13.84 -13.29 7.84
C PHE A 11 14.77 -12.16 8.24
N HIS A 12 16.04 -12.20 7.79
CA HIS A 12 16.97 -11.12 8.04
C HIS A 12 16.37 -9.75 7.66
N ASN A 13 16.54 -8.75 8.53
CA ASN A 13 16.00 -7.39 8.35
C ASN A 13 14.46 -7.29 8.24
N THR A 14 13.72 -8.35 8.58
CA THR A 14 12.25 -8.33 8.66
C THR A 14 11.81 -7.69 9.98
N ARG A 15 10.68 -6.97 9.98
CA ARG A 15 10.13 -6.44 11.23
C ARG A 15 9.69 -7.58 12.14
N PHE A 16 9.94 -7.45 13.46
CA PHE A 16 9.58 -8.44 14.45
C PHE A 16 8.10 -8.84 14.40
N ASP A 17 7.19 -7.87 14.26
CA ASP A 17 5.76 -8.15 14.18
C ASP A 17 5.38 -9.03 12.99
N ARG A 18 6.03 -8.86 11.85
CA ARG A 18 5.86 -9.71 10.65
C ARG A 18 6.49 -11.08 10.85
N TRP A 19 7.69 -11.12 11.40
CA TRP A 19 8.35 -12.37 11.74
C TRP A 19 7.48 -13.20 12.69
N PHE A 20 6.97 -12.58 13.76
CA PHE A 20 6.12 -13.23 14.75
C PHE A 20 4.87 -13.86 14.13
N LYS A 21 4.18 -13.13 13.23
CA LYS A 21 3.00 -13.64 12.53
C LYS A 21 3.30 -14.84 11.65
N ASN A 22 4.47 -14.89 11.04
CA ASN A 22 4.83 -15.97 10.12
C ASN A 22 5.36 -17.22 10.85
N LYS A 23 6.14 -17.04 11.90
CA LYS A 23 6.88 -18.14 12.55
C LYS A 23 6.27 -18.61 13.86
N VAL A 24 5.51 -17.76 14.54
CA VAL A 24 5.00 -18.09 15.88
C VAL A 24 3.49 -18.24 15.87
N LEU A 25 2.77 -17.15 15.59
CA LEU A 25 1.31 -17.15 15.65
C LEU A 25 0.74 -15.95 14.87
N ASP A 26 -0.14 -16.23 13.89
CA ASP A 26 -0.82 -15.18 13.14
C ASP A 26 -1.99 -14.60 13.96
N ILE A 27 -1.69 -13.53 14.67
CA ILE A 27 -2.62 -12.79 15.54
C ILE A 27 -2.65 -11.31 15.17
N PRO A 28 -3.72 -10.57 15.54
CA PRO A 28 -3.81 -9.13 15.30
C PRO A 28 -2.63 -8.35 15.87
N GLN A 29 -2.21 -7.28 15.17
CA GLN A 29 -1.08 -6.44 15.54
C GLN A 29 -1.19 -5.91 16.99
N GLY A 30 -2.38 -5.46 17.39
CA GLY A 30 -2.60 -4.97 18.75
C GLY A 30 -2.35 -6.02 19.83
N LEU A 31 -2.54 -7.32 19.52
CA LEU A 31 -2.24 -8.40 20.44
C LEU A 31 -0.74 -8.66 20.54
N ILE A 32 0.00 -8.58 19.42
CA ILE A 32 1.47 -8.66 19.42
C ILE A 32 2.05 -7.51 20.27
N GLU A 33 1.58 -6.28 20.09
CA GLU A 33 2.03 -5.14 20.87
C GLU A 33 1.69 -5.28 22.37
N ARG A 34 0.53 -5.90 22.68
CA ARG A 34 0.15 -6.21 24.08
C ARG A 34 1.12 -7.22 24.71
N ILE A 35 1.50 -8.27 23.99
CA ILE A 35 2.47 -9.28 24.44
C ILE A 35 3.83 -8.63 24.69
N ILE A 36 4.31 -7.80 23.76
CA ILE A 36 5.57 -7.05 23.90
C ILE A 36 5.52 -6.12 25.12
N ARG A 37 4.44 -5.34 25.28
CA ARG A 37 4.25 -4.43 26.41
C ARG A 37 4.23 -5.15 27.76
N LYS A 38 3.68 -6.38 27.78
CA LYS A 38 3.71 -7.26 28.97
C LYS A 38 5.07 -7.92 29.21
N LYS A 39 6.10 -7.56 28.43
CA LYS A 39 7.46 -8.13 28.51
C LYS A 39 7.50 -9.65 28.29
N GLN A 40 6.53 -10.19 27.57
CA GLN A 40 6.43 -11.61 27.24
C GLN A 40 7.26 -11.99 26.02
N VAL A 41 8.08 -11.08 25.49
CA VAL A 41 9.02 -11.32 24.40
C VAL A 41 10.36 -10.66 24.71
N LYS A 42 11.44 -11.39 24.43
CA LYS A 42 12.80 -10.89 24.42
C LYS A 42 13.50 -11.28 23.13
N VAL A 43 14.42 -10.48 22.67
CA VAL A 43 15.35 -10.77 21.57
C VAL A 43 16.74 -10.67 22.13
N ASN A 44 17.52 -11.76 22.05
CA ASN A 44 18.85 -11.87 22.64
C ASN A 44 18.86 -11.44 24.12
N GLY A 45 17.86 -11.91 24.88
CA GLY A 45 17.69 -11.59 26.30
C GLY A 45 17.18 -10.17 26.60
N LYS A 46 17.07 -9.26 25.61
CA LYS A 46 16.68 -7.86 25.76
C LYS A 46 15.22 -7.60 25.37
N LYS A 47 14.63 -6.53 25.91
CA LYS A 47 13.31 -6.05 25.51
C LYS A 47 13.32 -5.64 24.04
N THR A 48 12.22 -5.90 23.33
CA THR A 48 12.07 -5.54 21.92
C THR A 48 10.86 -4.62 21.67
N LYS A 49 10.75 -4.12 20.43
CA LYS A 49 9.60 -3.36 19.90
C LYS A 49 9.03 -4.10 18.70
N SER A 50 7.76 -3.89 18.38
CA SER A 50 7.12 -4.48 17.18
C SER A 50 7.83 -4.09 15.88
N SER A 51 8.45 -2.92 15.85
CA SER A 51 9.20 -2.39 14.71
C SER A 51 10.67 -2.84 14.64
N TYR A 52 11.18 -3.59 15.65
CA TYR A 52 12.53 -4.13 15.62
C TYR A 52 12.74 -4.95 14.35
N ARG A 53 13.91 -4.82 13.72
CA ARG A 53 14.27 -5.60 12.55
C ARG A 53 15.15 -6.75 12.99
N VAL A 54 14.57 -7.93 12.94
CA VAL A 54 15.26 -9.16 13.34
C VAL A 54 16.45 -9.40 12.42
N GLN A 55 17.55 -9.88 13.01
CA GLN A 55 18.76 -10.27 12.31
C GLN A 55 18.82 -11.79 12.23
N GLU A 56 19.52 -12.31 11.24
CA GLU A 56 19.86 -13.73 11.19
C GLU A 56 20.55 -14.15 12.50
N ASN A 57 20.21 -15.33 13.03
CA ASN A 57 20.66 -15.89 14.31
C ASN A 57 20.20 -15.14 15.57
N ASP A 58 19.32 -14.14 15.46
CA ASP A 58 18.67 -13.59 16.65
C ASP A 58 17.91 -14.68 17.40
N ILE A 59 18.11 -14.78 18.71
CA ILE A 59 17.36 -15.69 19.57
C ILE A 59 16.16 -14.97 20.17
N ILE A 60 14.97 -15.42 19.80
CA ILE A 60 13.71 -14.84 20.27
C ILE A 60 13.08 -15.75 21.31
N GLU A 61 12.91 -15.22 22.52
CA GLU A 61 12.28 -15.91 23.65
C GLU A 61 10.85 -15.40 23.84
N ILE A 62 9.87 -16.32 23.88
CA ILE A 62 8.46 -15.97 24.07
C ILE A 62 7.93 -16.72 25.30
N PHE A 63 7.36 -15.94 26.23
CA PHE A 63 6.84 -16.43 27.50
C PHE A 63 5.33 -16.59 27.45
N ASN A 64 4.81 -17.73 27.93
CA ASN A 64 3.38 -18.01 28.08
C ASN A 64 2.56 -17.85 26.79
N ILE A 65 3.11 -18.23 25.66
CA ILE A 65 2.44 -18.10 24.33
C ILE A 65 1.14 -18.94 24.28
N GLU A 66 1.07 -20.04 25.01
CA GLU A 66 -0.09 -20.90 25.12
C GLU A 66 -1.33 -20.20 25.69
N LYS A 67 -1.13 -19.16 26.50
CA LYS A 67 -2.23 -18.34 27.06
C LYS A 67 -2.80 -17.32 26.08
N VAL A 68 -2.16 -17.17 24.94
CA VAL A 68 -2.63 -16.29 23.87
C VAL A 68 -3.68 -17.04 23.07
N LYS A 69 -4.96 -16.83 23.39
CA LYS A 69 -6.06 -17.37 22.59
C LYS A 69 -5.92 -16.86 21.16
N LYS A 70 -5.89 -17.76 20.19
CA LYS A 70 -6.20 -17.41 18.79
C LYS A 70 -7.58 -16.79 18.85
N THR A 71 -7.68 -15.50 18.60
CA THR A 71 -8.97 -14.94 18.17
C THR A 71 -9.32 -15.71 16.90
N GLU A 72 -10.43 -16.43 16.91
CA GLU A 72 -10.99 -16.93 15.66
C GLU A 72 -11.06 -15.72 14.74
N LYS A 73 -10.21 -15.70 13.74
CA LYS A 73 -10.41 -14.78 12.64
C LYS A 73 -11.80 -15.15 12.13
N ASN A 74 -12.76 -14.24 12.22
CA ASN A 74 -13.83 -14.28 11.23
C ASN A 74 -13.12 -14.52 9.91
N LEU A 75 -13.33 -15.70 9.35
CA LEU A 75 -12.75 -16.11 8.07
C LEU A 75 -13.09 -14.97 7.11
N ILE A 76 -12.15 -14.05 6.94
CA ILE A 76 -12.23 -13.14 5.80
C ILE A 76 -12.15 -14.11 4.65
N THR A 77 -13.30 -14.39 4.05
CA THR A 77 -13.39 -15.28 2.90
C THR A 77 -12.39 -14.72 1.90
N GLN A 78 -11.30 -15.46 1.72
CA GLN A 78 -10.28 -15.10 0.75
C GLN A 78 -10.98 -15.02 -0.59
N TYR A 79 -10.78 -13.95 -1.33
CA TYR A 79 -11.34 -13.83 -2.67
C TYR A 79 -10.68 -14.90 -3.55
N ILE A 80 -11.49 -15.76 -4.14
CA ILE A 80 -11.07 -16.76 -5.12
C ILE A 80 -11.54 -16.27 -6.49
N PRO A 81 -10.61 -15.85 -7.37
CA PRO A 81 -10.95 -15.36 -8.71
C PRO A 81 -11.43 -16.52 -9.60
N SER A 82 -12.36 -16.23 -10.52
CA SER A 82 -12.74 -17.15 -11.58
C SER A 82 -11.59 -17.32 -12.60
N ASN A 83 -11.62 -18.40 -13.41
CA ASN A 83 -10.60 -18.63 -14.44
C ASN A 83 -10.56 -17.46 -15.46
N THR A 84 -11.70 -16.96 -15.87
CA THR A 84 -11.80 -15.80 -16.76
C THR A 84 -11.21 -14.52 -16.17
N GLU A 85 -11.23 -14.35 -14.85
CA GLU A 85 -10.58 -13.24 -14.18
C GLU A 85 -9.07 -13.41 -14.10
N LYS A 86 -8.57 -14.64 -13.92
CA LYS A 86 -7.14 -14.94 -13.94
C LYS A 86 -6.55 -14.67 -15.33
N GLU A 87 -7.22 -15.12 -16.40
CA GLU A 87 -6.81 -14.91 -17.79
C GLU A 87 -6.74 -13.41 -18.15
N LYS A 88 -7.71 -12.60 -17.71
CA LYS A 88 -7.68 -11.15 -17.92
C LYS A 88 -6.47 -10.46 -17.29
N TYR A 89 -5.80 -11.06 -16.31
CA TYR A 89 -4.59 -10.48 -15.74
C TYR A 89 -3.39 -10.58 -16.67
N ASP A 90 -3.40 -11.52 -17.63
CA ASP A 90 -2.36 -11.63 -18.65
C ASP A 90 -2.29 -10.34 -19.49
N ASP A 91 -3.45 -9.73 -19.79
CA ASP A 91 -3.55 -8.47 -20.54
C ASP A 91 -2.99 -7.26 -19.78
N PHE A 92 -2.89 -7.36 -18.45
CA PHE A 92 -2.37 -6.26 -17.62
C PHE A 92 -0.87 -6.36 -17.37
N ILE A 93 -0.22 -7.47 -17.73
CA ILE A 93 1.20 -7.68 -17.48
C ILE A 93 2.02 -6.87 -18.47
N ILE A 94 2.91 -6.03 -17.93
CA ILE A 94 3.88 -5.25 -18.69
C ILE A 94 5.24 -5.96 -18.72
N GLU A 95 5.63 -6.53 -17.56
CA GLU A 95 6.92 -7.20 -17.38
C GLU A 95 6.76 -8.34 -16.41
N ASN A 96 7.41 -9.46 -16.66
CA ASN A 96 7.42 -10.61 -15.79
C ASN A 96 8.78 -11.34 -15.84
N ASN A 97 9.39 -11.50 -14.68
CA ASN A 97 10.61 -12.28 -14.51
C ASN A 97 10.55 -13.12 -13.22
N GLU A 98 11.62 -13.81 -12.87
CA GLU A 98 11.71 -14.67 -11.68
C GLU A 98 11.54 -13.90 -10.36
N ASN A 99 11.83 -12.61 -10.32
CA ASN A 99 11.93 -11.81 -9.12
C ASN A 99 10.73 -10.90 -8.86
N PHE A 100 10.10 -10.39 -9.91
CA PHE A 100 8.94 -9.50 -9.80
C PHE A 100 8.07 -9.52 -11.06
N ILE A 101 6.89 -8.96 -10.92
CA ILE A 101 5.97 -8.69 -12.02
C ILE A 101 5.58 -7.21 -11.97
N VAL A 102 5.45 -6.61 -13.15
CA VAL A 102 4.93 -5.24 -13.34
C VAL A 102 3.62 -5.33 -14.09
N ILE A 103 2.59 -4.76 -13.53
CA ILE A 103 1.26 -4.76 -14.14
C ILE A 103 0.74 -3.34 -14.35
N ASN A 104 -0.05 -3.14 -15.41
CA ASN A 104 -0.90 -1.97 -15.59
C ASN A 104 -2.21 -2.21 -14.83
N LYS A 105 -2.24 -1.83 -13.55
CA LYS A 105 -3.43 -2.04 -12.71
C LYS A 105 -4.63 -1.28 -13.28
N PRO A 106 -5.75 -1.92 -13.58
CA PRO A 106 -6.96 -1.22 -13.96
C PRO A 106 -7.56 -0.42 -12.79
N ALA A 107 -8.32 0.62 -13.11
CA ALA A 107 -9.14 1.34 -12.14
C ALA A 107 -10.23 0.41 -11.55
N GLY A 108 -10.72 0.72 -10.35
CA GLY A 108 -11.82 0.00 -9.71
C GLY A 108 -11.40 -1.25 -8.91
N ILE A 109 -10.12 -1.68 -8.97
CA ILE A 109 -9.62 -2.84 -8.23
C ILE A 109 -8.62 -2.39 -7.15
N ALA A 110 -8.84 -2.80 -5.90
CA ALA A 110 -7.91 -2.52 -4.80
C ALA A 110 -6.63 -3.35 -4.95
N VAL A 111 -5.49 -2.83 -4.51
CA VAL A 111 -4.22 -3.59 -4.53
C VAL A 111 -4.26 -4.77 -3.56
N GLN A 112 -4.80 -4.57 -2.37
CA GLN A 112 -4.92 -5.60 -1.33
C GLN A 112 -6.30 -5.53 -0.67
N SER A 113 -6.72 -6.61 0.00
CA SER A 113 -7.96 -6.67 0.75
C SER A 113 -8.04 -5.58 1.83
N GLY A 114 -9.23 -5.09 2.06
CA GLY A 114 -9.55 -4.10 3.07
C GLY A 114 -11.00 -4.27 3.55
N THR A 115 -11.42 -3.47 4.54
CA THR A 115 -12.72 -3.58 5.21
C THR A 115 -13.93 -3.57 4.26
N LYS A 116 -13.78 -3.03 3.05
CA LYS A 116 -14.85 -2.88 2.05
C LYS A 116 -14.47 -3.38 0.65
N SER A 117 -13.39 -4.15 0.53
CA SER A 117 -12.91 -4.62 -0.78
C SER A 117 -12.41 -6.05 -0.65
N PHE A 118 -13.23 -7.00 -1.07
CA PHE A 118 -12.86 -8.43 -1.11
C PHE A 118 -11.99 -8.71 -2.34
N LYS A 119 -12.43 -8.29 -3.53
CA LYS A 119 -11.68 -8.44 -4.78
C LYS A 119 -10.48 -7.50 -4.78
N ASN A 120 -9.29 -8.07 -4.99
CA ASN A 120 -8.05 -7.30 -5.01
C ASN A 120 -6.97 -7.97 -5.87
N VAL A 121 -5.99 -7.17 -6.28
CA VAL A 121 -4.89 -7.61 -7.16
C VAL A 121 -4.08 -8.75 -6.55
N VAL A 122 -3.75 -8.67 -5.26
CA VAL A 122 -2.89 -9.67 -4.59
C VAL A 122 -3.50 -11.04 -4.58
N ASP A 123 -4.79 -11.13 -4.20
CA ASP A 123 -5.48 -12.41 -4.13
C ASP A 123 -5.68 -12.99 -5.53
N THR A 124 -5.93 -12.15 -6.54
CA THR A 124 -6.02 -12.61 -7.92
C THR A 124 -4.67 -13.10 -8.45
N LEU A 125 -3.59 -12.33 -8.27
CA LEU A 125 -2.25 -12.73 -8.74
C LEU A 125 -1.78 -14.03 -8.10
N ARG A 126 -2.09 -14.26 -6.82
CA ARG A 126 -1.73 -15.51 -6.11
C ARG A 126 -2.23 -16.76 -6.81
N GLU A 127 -3.40 -16.67 -7.43
CA GLU A 127 -4.06 -17.78 -8.10
C GLU A 127 -3.72 -17.89 -9.60
N THR A 128 -2.77 -17.08 -10.08
CA THR A 128 -2.29 -17.12 -11.47
C THR A 128 -1.01 -17.96 -11.60
N LYS A 129 -0.73 -18.46 -12.80
CA LYS A 129 0.51 -19.18 -13.17
C LYS A 129 1.81 -18.43 -12.80
N TYR A 130 1.75 -17.14 -12.54
CA TYR A 130 2.92 -16.32 -12.20
C TYR A 130 3.37 -16.44 -10.75
N PHE A 131 2.51 -17.02 -9.88
CA PHE A 131 2.74 -17.13 -8.45
C PHE A 131 2.43 -18.51 -7.88
N GLU A 132 2.39 -19.56 -8.72
CA GLU A 132 2.03 -20.95 -8.32
C GLU A 132 2.74 -21.42 -7.05
N ASP A 133 4.04 -21.17 -6.94
CA ASP A 133 4.87 -21.57 -5.79
C ASP A 133 5.21 -20.41 -4.86
N ASN A 134 4.79 -19.17 -5.20
CA ASN A 134 5.24 -17.97 -4.53
C ASN A 134 4.08 -17.12 -4.01
N LYS A 135 4.33 -16.45 -2.92
CA LYS A 135 3.37 -15.47 -2.37
C LYS A 135 3.65 -14.08 -2.96
N PRO A 136 2.63 -13.39 -3.51
CA PRO A 136 2.79 -12.00 -3.96
C PRO A 136 3.18 -11.06 -2.80
N PHE A 137 4.23 -10.27 -2.97
CA PHE A 137 4.67 -9.27 -2.01
C PHE A 137 4.39 -7.86 -2.53
N ILE A 138 3.55 -7.12 -1.83
CA ILE A 138 3.25 -5.73 -2.15
C ILE A 138 4.37 -4.83 -1.66
N VAL A 139 4.96 -4.08 -2.57
CA VAL A 139 6.08 -3.15 -2.30
C VAL A 139 5.64 -1.69 -2.32
N HIS A 140 4.56 -1.37 -3.03
CA HIS A 140 3.87 -0.07 -3.01
C HIS A 140 2.38 -0.27 -3.33
N ARG A 141 1.62 0.80 -3.32
CA ARG A 141 0.18 0.72 -3.60
C ARG A 141 -0.30 1.89 -4.43
N LEU A 142 -1.33 1.62 -5.23
CA LEU A 142 -2.20 2.60 -5.85
C LEU A 142 -3.57 2.60 -5.15
N ASP A 143 -4.29 3.70 -5.21
CA ASP A 143 -5.67 3.74 -4.75
C ASP A 143 -6.55 2.83 -5.62
N LYS A 144 -7.72 2.43 -5.11
CA LYS A 144 -8.63 1.53 -5.81
C LYS A 144 -8.98 2.07 -7.21
N GLU A 145 -9.32 3.34 -7.29
CA GLU A 145 -9.77 3.99 -8.52
C GLU A 145 -8.62 4.50 -9.41
N THR A 146 -7.37 4.50 -8.91
CA THR A 146 -6.19 4.89 -9.70
C THR A 146 -5.72 3.73 -10.56
N SER A 147 -5.51 3.96 -11.84
CA SER A 147 -4.90 3.01 -12.77
C SER A 147 -3.38 3.22 -12.90
N GLY A 148 -2.68 2.26 -13.52
CA GLY A 148 -1.28 2.39 -13.90
C GLY A 148 -0.33 1.40 -13.24
N ILE A 149 0.95 1.72 -13.24
CA ILE A 149 2.05 0.82 -12.92
C ILE A 149 2.02 0.36 -11.46
N LEU A 150 1.93 -0.96 -11.27
CA LEU A 150 2.06 -1.62 -9.97
C LEU A 150 3.14 -2.71 -10.04
N ILE A 151 4.12 -2.63 -9.16
CA ILE A 151 5.19 -3.62 -9.00
C ILE A 151 4.80 -4.56 -7.86
N VAL A 152 4.88 -5.87 -8.12
CA VAL A 152 4.65 -6.92 -7.14
C VAL A 152 5.86 -7.85 -7.13
N ALA A 153 6.54 -7.99 -6.01
CA ALA A 153 7.68 -8.88 -5.90
C ALA A 153 7.23 -10.34 -5.69
N LYS A 154 7.99 -11.28 -6.25
CA LYS A 154 7.74 -12.72 -6.14
C LYS A 154 8.49 -13.36 -4.98
N ASN A 155 9.56 -12.73 -4.50
CA ASN A 155 10.35 -13.20 -3.39
C ASN A 155 10.63 -12.11 -2.37
N ARG A 156 11.16 -12.48 -1.21
CA ARG A 156 11.41 -11.56 -0.09
C ARG A 156 12.55 -10.60 -0.35
N GLU A 157 13.57 -11.03 -1.04
CA GLU A 157 14.74 -10.23 -1.36
C GLU A 157 14.32 -8.99 -2.16
N TYR A 158 13.61 -9.19 -3.26
CA TYR A 158 13.11 -8.09 -4.09
C TYR A 158 12.00 -7.29 -3.41
N ALA A 159 11.20 -7.92 -2.55
CA ALA A 159 10.24 -7.18 -1.72
C ALA A 159 10.95 -6.20 -0.77
N GLN A 160 12.05 -6.61 -0.16
CA GLN A 160 12.87 -5.74 0.70
C GLN A 160 13.58 -4.66 -0.12
N LEU A 161 14.16 -5.02 -1.27
CA LEU A 161 14.83 -4.10 -2.19
C LEU A 161 13.88 -2.98 -2.61
N PHE A 162 12.75 -3.31 -3.25
CA PHE A 162 11.78 -2.32 -3.70
C PHE A 162 11.20 -1.49 -2.55
N THR A 163 10.82 -2.12 -1.44
CA THR A 163 10.33 -1.38 -0.27
C THR A 163 11.36 -0.38 0.25
N SER A 164 12.65 -0.74 0.21
CA SER A 164 13.74 0.16 0.60
C SER A 164 13.89 1.31 -0.38
N LEU A 165 13.88 1.04 -1.69
CA LEU A 165 13.96 2.05 -2.74
C LEU A 165 12.80 3.06 -2.66
N PHE A 166 11.56 2.58 -2.45
CA PHE A 166 10.42 3.47 -2.23
C PHE A 166 10.58 4.32 -0.96
N ARG A 167 11.07 3.73 0.14
CA ARG A 167 11.28 4.42 1.42
C ARG A 167 12.31 5.55 1.33
N ILE A 168 13.42 5.31 0.63
CA ILE A 168 14.48 6.32 0.43
C ILE A 168 14.22 7.19 -0.80
N ARG A 169 13.04 7.06 -1.44
CA ARG A 169 12.59 7.88 -2.57
C ARG A 169 13.48 7.78 -3.82
N LYS A 170 14.12 6.63 -4.04
CA LYS A 170 14.90 6.36 -5.26
C LYS A 170 14.03 5.92 -6.44
N ILE A 171 12.79 5.50 -6.20
CA ILE A 171 11.81 5.26 -7.26
C ILE A 171 10.96 6.52 -7.43
N HIS A 172 11.09 7.16 -8.58
CA HIS A 172 10.33 8.32 -8.96
C HIS A 172 8.98 7.89 -9.55
N LYS A 173 7.92 8.58 -9.16
CA LYS A 173 6.56 8.32 -9.65
C LYS A 173 6.08 9.51 -10.46
N THR A 174 5.53 9.24 -11.62
CA THR A 174 4.87 10.24 -12.47
C THR A 174 3.43 9.80 -12.70
N TYR A 175 2.50 10.72 -12.50
CA TYR A 175 1.07 10.54 -12.74
C TYR A 175 0.58 11.53 -13.76
N LEU A 176 -0.39 11.13 -14.55
CA LEU A 176 -1.18 12.03 -15.38
C LEU A 176 -2.56 12.17 -14.75
N ALA A 177 -3.06 13.40 -14.67
CA ALA A 177 -4.40 13.66 -14.17
C ALA A 177 -5.13 14.68 -15.06
N VAL A 178 -6.42 14.45 -15.26
CA VAL A 178 -7.31 15.46 -15.85
C VAL A 178 -8.12 16.06 -14.70
N VAL A 179 -8.07 17.38 -14.59
CA VAL A 179 -8.75 18.13 -13.51
C VAL A 179 -9.73 19.13 -14.10
N TYR A 180 -10.73 19.51 -13.31
CA TYR A 180 -11.64 20.60 -13.65
C TYR A 180 -10.95 21.95 -13.57
N GLY A 181 -11.25 22.82 -14.53
CA GLY A 181 -10.84 24.21 -14.61
C GLY A 181 -9.39 24.42 -15.06
N ASN A 182 -9.05 25.68 -15.21
CA ASN A 182 -7.71 26.11 -15.57
C ASN A 182 -6.84 26.16 -14.29
N VAL A 183 -5.74 25.43 -14.29
CA VAL A 183 -4.75 25.50 -13.21
C VAL A 183 -3.80 26.65 -13.48
N SER A 184 -3.50 27.47 -12.47
CA SER A 184 -2.54 28.58 -12.63
C SER A 184 -1.15 28.07 -13.00
N LYS A 185 -0.56 28.69 -14.03
CA LYS A 185 0.81 28.39 -14.48
C LYS A 185 1.89 28.73 -13.44
N GLU A 186 1.56 29.52 -12.44
CA GLU A 186 2.45 29.88 -11.35
C GLU A 186 2.65 28.75 -10.35
N ILE A 187 1.68 27.84 -10.23
CA ILE A 187 1.76 26.70 -9.33
C ILE A 187 2.70 25.65 -9.93
N LYS A 188 3.88 25.47 -9.32
CA LYS A 188 4.89 24.47 -9.69
C LYS A 188 5.02 23.37 -8.65
N ILE A 189 4.62 23.65 -7.42
CA ILE A 189 4.70 22.75 -6.28
C ILE A 189 3.39 22.82 -5.52
N LEU A 190 2.88 21.66 -5.13
CA LEU A 190 1.77 21.51 -4.20
C LEU A 190 2.36 21.07 -2.87
N GLU A 191 2.20 21.89 -1.83
CA GLU A 191 2.66 21.60 -0.48
C GLU A 191 1.50 21.77 0.50
N ASP A 192 1.16 20.68 1.21
CA ASP A 192 0.03 20.61 2.11
C ASP A 192 0.38 19.89 3.41
N ASN A 193 -0.24 20.30 4.49
CA ASN A 193 -0.28 19.58 5.75
C ASN A 193 -1.56 18.76 5.85
N LEU A 194 -1.50 17.51 5.38
CA LEU A 194 -2.63 16.61 5.36
C LEU A 194 -2.92 16.03 6.75
N VAL A 195 -4.14 16.24 7.23
CA VAL A 195 -4.58 15.68 8.52
C VAL A 195 -5.09 14.25 8.34
N VAL A 196 -4.62 13.35 9.20
CA VAL A 196 -5.09 11.97 9.31
C VAL A 196 -5.41 11.70 10.78
N TYR A 197 -6.48 10.98 11.05
CA TYR A 197 -6.82 10.54 12.40
C TYR A 197 -6.47 9.05 12.56
N GLU A 198 -5.61 8.74 13.52
CA GLU A 198 -5.26 7.38 13.92
C GLU A 198 -5.63 7.20 15.39
N LYS A 199 -6.61 6.31 15.68
CA LYS A 199 -7.07 6.04 17.04
C LYS A 199 -7.30 7.33 17.84
N GLU A 200 -8.12 8.23 17.29
CA GLU A 200 -8.49 9.54 17.87
C GLU A 200 -7.35 10.58 17.94
N ARG A 201 -6.14 10.24 17.54
CA ARG A 201 -5.03 11.19 17.47
C ARG A 201 -4.99 11.86 16.10
N LYS A 202 -4.98 13.19 16.12
CA LYS A 202 -4.75 14.01 14.94
C LYS A 202 -3.26 13.95 14.58
N ILE A 203 -2.94 13.42 13.40
CA ILE A 203 -1.58 13.37 12.85
C ILE A 203 -1.54 14.29 11.64
N VAL A 204 -0.61 15.25 11.65
CA VAL A 204 -0.35 16.13 10.52
C VAL A 204 0.79 15.54 9.72
N GLN A 205 0.60 15.39 8.41
CA GLN A 205 1.57 14.79 7.50
C GLN A 205 1.88 15.78 6.37
N ASN A 206 3.11 16.25 6.28
CA ASN A 206 3.55 17.06 5.13
C ASN A 206 3.47 16.23 3.84
N ALA A 207 2.91 16.84 2.79
CA ALA A 207 2.67 16.25 1.47
C ALA A 207 3.19 17.20 0.40
N ILE A 208 4.15 16.75 -0.40
CA ILE A 208 4.81 17.55 -1.43
C ILE A 208 4.70 16.84 -2.77
N SER A 209 4.27 17.56 -3.81
CA SER A 209 4.20 17.09 -5.19
C SER A 209 4.61 18.20 -6.17
N TYR A 210 5.43 17.90 -7.16
CA TYR A 210 5.63 18.77 -8.30
C TYR A 210 4.46 18.65 -9.27
N ILE A 211 4.10 19.75 -9.92
CA ILE A 211 3.02 19.85 -10.90
C ILE A 211 3.54 20.53 -12.17
N LYS A 212 3.18 19.97 -13.32
CA LYS A 212 3.40 20.56 -14.63
C LYS A 212 2.12 20.48 -15.43
N ILE A 213 1.68 21.62 -15.98
CA ILE A 213 0.53 21.67 -16.86
C ILE A 213 1.01 21.26 -18.24
N LEU A 214 0.42 20.20 -18.78
CA LEU A 214 0.70 19.71 -20.13
C LEU A 214 -0.22 20.38 -21.15
N LYS A 215 -1.51 20.52 -20.80
CA LYS A 215 -2.52 21.19 -21.62
C LYS A 215 -3.57 21.80 -20.70
N GLY A 216 -4.07 22.98 -21.02
CA GLY A 216 -5.11 23.65 -20.24
C GLY A 216 -6.14 24.34 -21.12
N SER A 217 -7.38 24.38 -20.65
CA SER A 217 -8.49 25.17 -21.18
C SER A 217 -9.24 25.82 -20.02
N SER A 218 -10.29 26.57 -20.29
CA SER A 218 -11.16 27.14 -19.25
C SER A 218 -11.86 26.06 -18.41
N GLU A 219 -12.16 24.92 -19.02
CA GLU A 219 -12.95 23.86 -18.38
C GLU A 219 -12.09 22.76 -17.74
N TYR A 220 -10.93 22.42 -18.35
CA TYR A 220 -10.11 21.28 -17.94
C TYR A 220 -8.62 21.57 -18.08
N SER A 221 -7.82 20.91 -17.26
CA SER A 221 -6.36 20.87 -17.40
C SER A 221 -5.85 19.43 -17.33
N LEU A 222 -4.91 19.10 -18.26
CA LEU A 222 -4.11 17.87 -18.19
C LEU A 222 -2.79 18.19 -17.47
N LEU A 223 -2.52 17.44 -16.42
CA LEU A 223 -1.40 17.66 -15.52
C LEU A 223 -0.46 16.45 -15.48
N GLU A 224 0.82 16.72 -15.43
CA GLU A 224 1.83 15.77 -14.97
C GLU A 224 2.14 16.08 -13.50
N LEU A 225 2.10 15.06 -12.65
CA LEU A 225 2.25 15.17 -11.20
C LEU A 225 3.37 14.23 -10.75
N ARG A 226 4.33 14.76 -9.99
CA ARG A 226 5.46 13.99 -9.44
C ARG A 226 5.47 14.09 -7.91
N PRO A 227 4.78 13.17 -7.19
CA PRO A 227 4.74 13.20 -5.74
C PRO A 227 6.08 12.79 -5.13
N ILE A 228 6.65 13.65 -4.31
CA ILE A 228 7.86 13.40 -3.50
C ILE A 228 7.52 12.55 -2.27
N THR A 229 6.38 12.85 -1.64
CA THR A 229 5.83 12.07 -0.53
C THR A 229 4.77 11.09 -1.04
N GLY A 230 4.32 10.16 -0.20
CA GLY A 230 3.31 9.14 -0.56
C GLY A 230 2.22 9.03 0.50
N ARG A 231 1.45 10.10 0.74
CA ARG A 231 0.35 10.11 1.70
C ARG A 231 -0.92 9.53 1.08
N LYS A 232 -1.81 9.03 1.92
CA LYS A 232 -3.08 8.47 1.45
C LYS A 232 -3.89 9.52 0.69
N HIS A 233 -4.27 9.20 -0.55
CA HIS A 233 -4.99 10.06 -1.49
C HIS A 233 -4.31 11.42 -1.71
N GLN A 234 -2.97 11.49 -1.69
CA GLN A 234 -2.22 12.75 -1.68
C GLN A 234 -2.61 13.66 -2.83
N LEU A 235 -2.43 13.21 -4.06
CA LEU A 235 -2.68 14.03 -5.26
C LEU A 235 -4.15 14.46 -5.34
N ARG A 236 -5.08 13.58 -5.01
CA ARG A 236 -6.52 13.86 -4.98
C ARG A 236 -6.86 15.01 -4.01
N LYS A 237 -6.28 14.97 -2.80
CA LYS A 237 -6.48 16.02 -1.79
C LYS A 237 -5.82 17.33 -2.19
N GLN A 238 -4.59 17.29 -2.69
CA GLN A 238 -3.83 18.47 -3.07
C GLN A 238 -4.52 19.24 -4.19
N LEU A 239 -4.99 18.52 -5.22
CA LEU A 239 -5.71 19.12 -6.34
C LEU A 239 -7.09 19.65 -5.91
N TYR A 240 -7.78 18.94 -5.01
CA TYR A 240 -9.01 19.44 -4.40
C TYR A 240 -8.77 20.75 -3.62
N ASN A 241 -7.68 20.85 -2.85
CA ASN A 241 -7.35 22.02 -2.02
C ASN A 241 -7.11 23.29 -2.86
N ILE A 242 -6.57 23.15 -4.06
CA ILE A 242 -6.40 24.30 -4.99
C ILE A 242 -7.64 24.57 -5.85
N GLY A 243 -8.76 23.85 -5.60
CA GLY A 243 -10.02 24.03 -6.32
C GLY A 243 -10.10 23.33 -7.69
N ASN A 244 -9.09 22.52 -8.05
CA ASN A 244 -9.01 21.79 -9.32
C ASN A 244 -9.13 20.26 -9.09
N SER A 245 -10.32 19.81 -8.70
CA SER A 245 -10.58 18.38 -8.44
C SER A 245 -10.33 17.52 -9.67
N ILE A 246 -9.84 16.29 -9.46
CA ILE A 246 -9.67 15.30 -10.52
C ILE A 246 -11.03 14.87 -11.05
N ILE A 247 -11.16 14.76 -12.37
CA ILE A 247 -12.40 14.28 -13.01
C ILE A 247 -12.68 12.85 -12.56
N GLY A 248 -13.92 12.57 -12.16
CA GLY A 248 -14.35 11.24 -11.69
C GLY A 248 -13.98 10.96 -10.24
N ASP A 249 -13.43 11.92 -9.50
CA ASP A 249 -13.21 11.75 -8.06
C ASP A 249 -14.54 11.82 -7.31
N ASP A 250 -14.93 10.71 -6.65
CA ASP A 250 -16.17 10.58 -5.89
C ASP A 250 -16.09 11.15 -4.47
N LYS A 251 -14.88 11.45 -4.00
CA LYS A 251 -14.63 11.83 -2.61
C LYS A 251 -14.09 13.26 -2.46
N TYR A 252 -13.19 13.67 -3.33
CA TYR A 252 -12.52 14.97 -3.29
C TYR A 252 -12.92 15.79 -4.51
N TYR A 253 -14.13 16.32 -4.49
CA TYR A 253 -14.67 17.10 -5.59
C TYR A 253 -15.34 18.39 -5.09
N VAL A 254 -15.25 19.44 -5.89
CA VAL A 254 -15.99 20.68 -5.69
C VAL A 254 -17.28 20.57 -6.50
N LYS A 255 -18.42 20.75 -5.86
CA LYS A 255 -19.72 20.82 -6.57
C LYS A 255 -19.73 22.09 -7.43
N ARG A 256 -19.58 21.91 -8.74
CA ARG A 256 -19.74 22.99 -9.73
C ARG A 256 -21.04 22.66 -10.50
N GLY A 257 -22.12 23.32 -10.22
CA GLY A 257 -23.40 23.39 -10.95
C GLY A 257 -23.79 22.13 -11.76
N LYS A 258 -24.45 22.38 -12.92
CA LYS A 258 -24.89 21.31 -13.83
C LYS A 258 -23.77 20.66 -14.66
N ASP A 259 -22.58 21.24 -14.68
CA ASP A 259 -21.44 20.83 -15.52
C ASP A 259 -20.57 19.75 -14.88
N PHE A 260 -21.05 19.14 -13.79
CA PHE A 260 -20.37 18.02 -13.14
C PHE A 260 -20.47 16.77 -14.03
N ILE A 261 -19.40 16.46 -14.78
CA ILE A 261 -19.31 15.19 -15.49
C ILE A 261 -19.17 14.08 -14.44
N LYS A 262 -20.23 13.31 -14.28
CA LYS A 262 -20.20 12.08 -13.49
C LYS A 262 -19.44 11.01 -14.28
N SER A 263 -18.13 11.19 -14.44
CA SER A 263 -17.29 10.14 -14.98
C SER A 263 -17.33 8.95 -14.02
N LYS A 264 -17.53 7.74 -14.55
CA LYS A 264 -17.48 6.52 -13.75
C LYS A 264 -16.08 6.19 -13.25
N ASN A 265 -15.04 6.76 -13.86
CA ASN A 265 -13.64 6.45 -13.59
C ASN A 265 -12.86 7.70 -13.18
N LEU A 266 -12.05 7.57 -12.15
CA LEU A 266 -11.08 8.58 -11.73
C LEU A 266 -10.01 8.72 -12.84
N MET A 267 -9.78 9.93 -13.31
CA MET A 267 -8.77 10.23 -14.33
C MET A 267 -7.42 10.58 -13.67
N LEU A 268 -6.83 9.56 -13.01
CA LEU A 268 -5.52 9.63 -12.35
C LEU A 268 -4.73 8.36 -12.60
#